data_4511d8295748e473cab23466ecf00909
#
_entry.id   4511d8295748e473cab23466ecf00909
#
_cell.length_a   1.000
_cell.length_b   1.000
_cell.length_c   1.000
_cell.angle_alpha   90.00
_cell.angle_beta   90.00
_cell.angle_gamma   90.00
#
_symmetry.space_group_name_H-M   'P 1'
#
loop_
_entity.id
_entity.type
_entity.pdbx_description
1 polymer ?
#
loop_
_entity_poly.entity_id
_entity_poly.type
_entity_poly.pdbx_seq_one_letter_code
_entity_poly.pdbx_strand_id
1 'polypeptide(L)'
;MEAARTAPTGPAPDPAPAPPHAFALRLDDELALRFSERHHAPDLYRRIDAEREHLAAAFGWARQATAASIEARLAGWLEQWRRSDGWHADLCWRGTPVGAMWLHMLQARGGSTEVGYWLIEAFEGRGLLTRAMQGLQRHFFEGRALGRVAIAVDPRNGESAAVARRLGYRPEAVLRHAHQGPDGSPAQLAFHGLLREDWEAAAGGAAGPLPLPRFALRVDEELELALLERDDARPLAELVDANRAHLRPWMPWAHDTSPRATLGFIEQRALPAIAAADGFELGVWWRGRLVGACGMHSVGGPPKRGSLGYWLAADAQGHGLVTRAMRALTAKAFADHGCDRVDLRADVANARSRAVAERLGFRFEGVLPRAFWNGRAYVDQAVYALLRAEWGGDAAAGA
;
A
#
# COMPACT_ATOMS: atom_id res chain seq x y z
N MET A 1 -14.91 14.46 -44.84
CA MET A 1 -14.78 12.97 -44.87
C MET A 1 -14.23 12.58 -43.52
N GLU A 2 -15.16 12.20 -42.65
CA GLU A 2 -14.92 11.81 -41.26
C GLU A 2 -14.51 10.33 -41.27
N ALA A 3 -13.25 10.06 -40.95
CA ALA A 3 -12.76 8.69 -40.81
C ALA A 3 -13.33 8.12 -39.51
N ALA A 4 -14.29 7.23 -39.61
CA ALA A 4 -14.82 6.46 -38.50
C ALA A 4 -13.67 5.64 -37.88
N ARG A 5 -13.28 5.98 -36.63
CA ARG A 5 -12.39 5.14 -35.80
C ARG A 5 -13.14 3.84 -35.49
N THR A 6 -12.73 2.77 -36.12
CA THR A 6 -13.16 1.42 -35.77
C THR A 6 -12.53 1.08 -34.41
N ALA A 7 -13.37 0.96 -33.40
CA ALA A 7 -13.00 0.39 -32.10
C ALA A 7 -12.46 -1.04 -32.30
N PRO A 8 -11.43 -1.48 -31.58
CA PRO A 8 -10.95 -2.86 -31.63
C PRO A 8 -12.06 -3.79 -31.12
N THR A 9 -12.64 -4.59 -32.02
CA THR A 9 -13.69 -5.57 -31.75
C THR A 9 -13.10 -6.91 -31.34
N GLY A 10 -12.55 -7.01 -30.15
CA GLY A 10 -12.22 -8.27 -29.51
C GLY A 10 -12.41 -8.12 -27.99
N PRO A 11 -12.91 -9.17 -27.28
CA PRO A 11 -12.87 -9.11 -25.82
C PRO A 11 -11.40 -9.00 -25.42
N ALA A 12 -11.10 -7.99 -24.55
CA ALA A 12 -9.80 -7.91 -23.92
C ALA A 12 -9.51 -9.28 -23.26
N PRO A 13 -8.28 -9.80 -23.34
CA PRO A 13 -7.93 -11.07 -22.70
C PRO A 13 -8.30 -11.01 -21.22
N ASP A 14 -8.81 -12.13 -20.69
CA ASP A 14 -9.15 -12.23 -19.27
C ASP A 14 -7.91 -11.84 -18.47
N PRO A 15 -8.02 -10.87 -17.55
CA PRO A 15 -6.88 -10.38 -16.80
C PRO A 15 -6.31 -11.48 -15.91
N ALA A 16 -5.00 -11.61 -15.90
CA ALA A 16 -4.31 -12.43 -14.93
C ALA A 16 -4.62 -11.96 -13.50
N PRO A 17 -4.87 -12.83 -12.53
CA PRO A 17 -5.13 -12.43 -11.16
C PRO A 17 -3.96 -11.58 -10.62
N ALA A 18 -4.28 -10.58 -9.79
CA ALA A 18 -3.24 -9.78 -9.13
C ALA A 18 -2.27 -10.71 -8.41
N PRO A 19 -0.97 -10.37 -8.37
CA PRO A 19 -0.04 -11.14 -7.55
C PRO A 19 -0.58 -11.19 -6.11
N PRO A 20 -0.70 -12.35 -5.49
CA PRO A 20 -1.37 -12.55 -4.21
C PRO A 20 -0.69 -11.85 -3.03
N HIS A 21 0.43 -11.16 -3.26
CA HIS A 21 1.29 -10.59 -2.22
C HIS A 21 1.38 -9.07 -2.25
N ALA A 22 0.54 -8.37 -3.03
CA ALA A 22 0.59 -6.91 -3.14
C ALA A 22 -0.11 -6.21 -1.95
N PHE A 23 0.42 -5.07 -1.52
CA PHE A 23 -0.31 -4.15 -0.65
C PHE A 23 -1.39 -3.44 -1.48
N ALA A 24 -2.64 -3.73 -1.21
CA ALA A 24 -3.76 -3.21 -1.97
C ALA A 24 -4.83 -2.58 -1.08
N LEU A 25 -5.46 -1.53 -1.60
CA LEU A 25 -6.65 -0.91 -1.06
C LEU A 25 -7.85 -1.33 -1.93
N ARG A 26 -8.74 -2.15 -1.39
CA ARG A 26 -9.96 -2.56 -2.12
C ARG A 26 -10.94 -1.40 -2.20
N LEU A 27 -11.45 -1.17 -3.40
CA LEU A 27 -12.45 -0.15 -3.68
C LEU A 27 -13.86 -0.78 -3.82
N ASP A 28 -13.94 -1.94 -4.49
CA ASP A 28 -15.12 -2.79 -4.60
C ASP A 28 -14.69 -4.27 -4.85
N ASP A 29 -15.61 -5.12 -5.30
CA ASP A 29 -15.35 -6.56 -5.50
C ASP A 29 -14.38 -6.85 -6.65
N GLU A 30 -14.23 -5.92 -7.62
CA GLU A 30 -13.39 -6.10 -8.80
C GLU A 30 -12.25 -5.09 -8.89
N LEU A 31 -12.35 -3.96 -8.15
CA LEU A 31 -11.39 -2.86 -8.23
C LEU A 31 -10.57 -2.74 -6.95
N ALA A 32 -9.29 -2.57 -7.12
CA ALA A 32 -8.35 -2.28 -6.06
C ALA A 32 -7.27 -1.30 -6.51
N LEU A 33 -6.68 -0.59 -5.58
CA LEU A 33 -5.46 0.18 -5.78
C LEU A 33 -4.29 -0.63 -5.22
N ARG A 34 -3.34 -1.00 -6.07
CA ARG A 34 -2.09 -1.65 -5.68
C ARG A 34 -1.05 -0.58 -5.37
N PHE A 35 -0.58 -0.54 -4.13
CA PHE A 35 0.46 0.40 -3.71
C PHE A 35 1.71 0.24 -4.58
N SER A 36 2.26 1.35 -5.05
CA SER A 36 3.44 1.34 -5.92
C SER A 36 4.71 1.21 -5.10
N GLU A 37 5.34 0.05 -5.15
CA GLU A 37 6.64 -0.23 -4.55
C GLU A 37 7.76 -0.01 -5.58
N ARG A 38 8.99 0.25 -5.14
CA ARG A 38 10.11 0.62 -6.03
C ARG A 38 10.37 -0.42 -7.14
N HIS A 39 10.21 -1.69 -6.83
CA HIS A 39 10.40 -2.78 -7.80
C HIS A 39 9.36 -2.81 -8.92
N HIS A 40 8.25 -2.07 -8.79
CA HIS A 40 7.24 -1.94 -9.85
C HIS A 40 7.64 -0.98 -10.99
N ALA A 41 8.73 -0.19 -10.85
CA ALA A 41 9.12 0.81 -11.84
C ALA A 41 9.27 0.26 -13.28
N PRO A 42 9.90 -0.91 -13.53
CA PRO A 42 10.02 -1.45 -14.89
C PRO A 42 8.66 -1.81 -15.51
N ASP A 43 7.73 -2.34 -14.72
CA ASP A 43 6.38 -2.68 -15.18
C ASP A 43 5.54 -1.44 -15.46
N LEU A 44 5.60 -0.45 -14.57
CA LEU A 44 4.95 0.84 -14.76
C LEU A 44 5.47 1.55 -16.02
N TYR A 45 6.79 1.54 -16.25
CA TYR A 45 7.37 2.10 -17.47
C TYR A 45 6.84 1.41 -18.73
N ARG A 46 6.81 0.07 -18.77
CA ARG A 46 6.29 -0.68 -19.93
C ARG A 46 4.85 -0.31 -20.28
N ARG A 47 4.00 -0.15 -19.25
CA ARG A 47 2.60 0.27 -19.44
C ARG A 47 2.48 1.71 -19.93
N ILE A 48 3.26 2.63 -19.37
CA ILE A 48 3.29 4.03 -19.83
C ILE A 48 3.84 4.11 -21.26
N ASP A 49 4.86 3.31 -21.60
CA ASP A 49 5.46 3.30 -22.93
C ASP A 49 4.49 2.77 -23.99
N ALA A 50 3.73 1.72 -23.67
CA ALA A 50 2.69 1.17 -24.52
C ALA A 50 1.55 2.16 -24.78
N GLU A 51 1.23 3.01 -23.81
CA GLU A 51 0.15 4.03 -23.85
C GLU A 51 0.68 5.45 -24.13
N ARG A 52 1.91 5.57 -24.62
CA ARG A 52 2.65 6.84 -24.71
C ARG A 52 1.87 7.94 -25.43
N GLU A 53 1.33 7.67 -26.60
CA GLU A 53 0.59 8.65 -27.39
C GLU A 53 -0.74 9.03 -26.74
N HIS A 54 -1.46 8.04 -26.22
CA HIS A 54 -2.70 8.24 -25.49
C HIS A 54 -2.46 9.12 -24.24
N LEU A 55 -1.50 8.76 -23.39
CA LEU A 55 -1.17 9.51 -22.19
C LEU A 55 -0.60 10.89 -22.48
N ALA A 56 0.16 11.05 -23.58
CA ALA A 56 0.73 12.33 -23.98
C ALA A 56 -0.34 13.36 -24.38
N ALA A 57 -1.54 12.93 -24.71
CA ALA A 57 -2.67 13.83 -24.97
C ALA A 57 -3.14 14.56 -23.71
N ALA A 58 -2.95 14.00 -22.53
CA ALA A 58 -3.32 14.59 -21.25
C ALA A 58 -2.09 15.02 -20.42
N PHE A 59 -1.00 14.27 -20.52
CA PHE A 59 0.19 14.43 -19.68
C PHE A 59 1.45 14.61 -20.54
N GLY A 60 1.88 15.83 -20.77
CA GLY A 60 3.05 16.17 -21.61
C GLY A 60 4.32 15.39 -21.23
N TRP A 61 4.50 15.04 -19.96
CA TRP A 61 5.65 14.25 -19.48
C TRP A 61 5.70 12.81 -20.05
N ALA A 62 4.54 12.24 -20.43
CA ALA A 62 4.48 10.87 -20.95
C ALA A 62 5.23 10.75 -22.30
N ARG A 63 5.23 11.82 -23.11
CA ARG A 63 5.93 11.84 -24.41
C ARG A 63 7.43 11.59 -24.27
N GLN A 64 8.03 12.11 -23.21
CA GLN A 64 9.46 12.01 -22.94
C GLN A 64 9.81 10.99 -21.86
N ALA A 65 8.84 10.15 -21.44
CA ALA A 65 9.07 9.16 -20.39
C ALA A 65 10.14 8.15 -20.80
N THR A 66 11.09 7.92 -19.90
CA THR A 66 12.13 6.89 -19.98
C THR A 66 12.06 6.02 -18.72
N ALA A 67 12.66 4.84 -18.76
CA ALA A 67 12.73 3.98 -17.57
C ALA A 67 13.31 4.73 -16.35
N ALA A 68 14.39 5.48 -16.56
CA ALA A 68 15.03 6.26 -15.50
C ALA A 68 14.12 7.39 -14.97
N SER A 69 13.37 8.08 -15.84
CA SER A 69 12.44 9.14 -15.41
C SER A 69 11.26 8.58 -14.63
N ILE A 70 10.76 7.38 -14.97
CA ILE A 70 9.69 6.70 -14.24
C ILE A 70 10.20 6.19 -12.88
N GLU A 71 11.41 5.65 -12.82
CA GLU A 71 12.04 5.26 -11.54
C GLU A 71 12.19 6.47 -10.61
N ALA A 72 12.69 7.60 -11.11
CA ALA A 72 12.83 8.83 -10.34
C ALA A 72 11.46 9.37 -9.87
N ARG A 73 10.43 9.29 -10.73
CA ARG A 73 9.07 9.71 -10.38
C ARG A 73 8.48 8.82 -9.28
N LEU A 74 8.67 7.51 -9.40
CA LEU A 74 8.23 6.56 -8.37
C LEU A 74 8.93 6.81 -7.03
N ALA A 75 10.22 7.08 -7.05
CA ALA A 75 10.96 7.48 -5.85
C ALA A 75 10.37 8.75 -5.20
N GLY A 76 9.96 9.73 -6.00
CA GLY A 76 9.27 10.93 -5.55
C GLY A 76 7.92 10.63 -4.87
N TRP A 77 7.12 9.72 -5.41
CA TRP A 77 5.85 9.30 -4.80
C TRP A 77 6.05 8.52 -3.49
N LEU A 78 7.07 7.68 -3.41
CA LEU A 78 7.43 7.00 -2.16
C LEU A 78 7.91 8.00 -1.10
N GLU A 79 8.57 9.09 -1.50
CA GLU A 79 8.92 10.17 -0.59
C GLU A 79 7.69 10.96 -0.12
N GLN A 80 6.67 11.16 -0.96
CA GLN A 80 5.37 11.72 -0.55
C GLN A 80 4.68 10.81 0.48
N TRP A 81 4.68 9.49 0.25
CA TRP A 81 4.20 8.52 1.25
C TRP A 81 4.93 8.67 2.59
N ARG A 82 6.28 8.74 2.55
CA ARG A 82 7.11 8.93 3.75
C ARG A 82 6.72 10.18 4.53
N ARG A 83 6.33 11.25 3.85
CA ARG A 83 5.88 12.51 4.45
C ARG A 83 4.40 12.47 4.87
N SER A 84 3.68 11.40 4.54
CA SER A 84 2.21 11.32 4.65
C SER A 84 1.49 12.44 3.89
N ASP A 85 2.03 12.84 2.74
CA ASP A 85 1.54 13.93 1.89
C ASP A 85 0.84 13.40 0.63
N GLY A 86 0.83 12.10 0.43
CA GLY A 86 0.19 11.46 -0.71
C GLY A 86 0.74 10.06 -0.98
N TRP A 87 0.24 9.46 -2.04
CA TRP A 87 0.69 8.16 -2.54
C TRP A 87 0.38 8.00 -4.03
N HIS A 88 1.01 7.01 -4.65
CA HIS A 88 0.70 6.51 -5.99
C HIS A 88 0.38 5.03 -5.92
N ALA A 89 -0.63 4.61 -6.69
CA ALA A 89 -1.04 3.23 -6.77
C ALA A 89 -1.52 2.88 -8.19
N ASP A 90 -1.30 1.65 -8.62
CA ASP A 90 -1.91 1.13 -9.83
C ASP A 90 -3.40 0.88 -9.59
N LEU A 91 -4.26 1.35 -10.48
CA LEU A 91 -5.65 0.93 -10.52
C LEU A 91 -5.73 -0.45 -11.17
N CYS A 92 -6.15 -1.44 -10.40
CA CYS A 92 -6.30 -2.82 -10.84
C CYS A 92 -7.78 -3.19 -10.98
N TRP A 93 -8.15 -3.75 -12.13
CA TRP A 93 -9.45 -4.36 -12.37
C TRP A 93 -9.29 -5.87 -12.47
N ARG A 94 -9.97 -6.62 -11.60
CA ARG A 94 -9.82 -8.08 -11.47
C ARG A 94 -8.35 -8.51 -11.40
N GLY A 95 -7.58 -7.73 -10.65
CA GLY A 95 -6.15 -7.99 -10.44
C GLY A 95 -5.20 -7.48 -11.51
N THR A 96 -5.68 -7.09 -12.69
CA THR A 96 -4.83 -6.54 -13.75
C THR A 96 -4.71 -5.03 -13.61
N PRO A 97 -3.49 -4.47 -13.65
CA PRO A 97 -3.29 -3.02 -13.71
C PRO A 97 -3.83 -2.44 -15.00
N VAL A 98 -4.84 -1.60 -14.89
CA VAL A 98 -5.53 -0.94 -16.02
C VAL A 98 -5.31 0.58 -16.06
N GLY A 99 -4.55 1.12 -15.11
CA GLY A 99 -4.26 2.54 -15.00
C GLY A 99 -3.53 2.84 -13.72
N ALA A 100 -3.55 4.09 -13.30
CA ALA A 100 -3.02 4.49 -12.00
C ALA A 100 -3.83 5.64 -11.39
N MET A 101 -3.74 5.76 -10.07
CA MET A 101 -4.29 6.85 -9.28
C MET A 101 -3.24 7.34 -8.28
N TRP A 102 -3.28 8.62 -7.96
CA TRP A 102 -2.38 9.19 -6.96
C TRP A 102 -3.07 10.30 -6.18
N LEU A 103 -2.56 10.55 -5.00
CA LEU A 103 -2.94 11.68 -4.17
C LEU A 103 -1.81 12.67 -4.03
N HIS A 104 -2.19 13.94 -3.96
CA HIS A 104 -1.31 15.04 -3.59
C HIS A 104 -1.91 15.85 -2.45
N MET A 105 -1.02 16.54 -1.72
CA MET A 105 -1.43 17.49 -0.69
C MET A 105 -2.42 16.89 0.31
N LEU A 106 -2.19 15.62 0.70
CA LEU A 106 -2.99 14.96 1.71
C LEU A 106 -2.77 15.67 3.05
N GLN A 107 -3.76 16.42 3.49
CA GLN A 107 -3.72 17.10 4.76
C GLN A 107 -4.28 16.20 5.87
N ALA A 108 -3.94 16.56 7.11
CA ALA A 108 -4.45 15.88 8.28
C ALA A 108 -6.00 15.92 8.35
N ARG A 109 -6.56 15.19 9.30
CA ARG A 109 -8.01 15.06 9.54
C ARG A 109 -8.75 16.39 9.45
N GLY A 110 -9.82 16.43 8.69
CA GLY A 110 -10.60 17.66 8.39
C GLY A 110 -10.03 18.49 7.25
N GLY A 111 -8.85 18.14 6.70
CA GLY A 111 -8.20 18.83 5.59
C GLY A 111 -8.71 18.41 4.22
N SER A 112 -7.85 18.51 3.22
CA SER A 112 -8.17 18.24 1.82
C SER A 112 -7.12 17.36 1.14
N THR A 113 -7.49 16.80 -0.01
CA THR A 113 -6.56 16.13 -0.93
C THR A 113 -6.95 16.42 -2.38
N GLU A 114 -5.98 16.25 -3.27
CA GLU A 114 -6.20 16.27 -4.72
C GLU A 114 -5.93 14.88 -5.29
N VAL A 115 -6.81 14.41 -6.17
CA VAL A 115 -6.73 13.10 -6.83
C VAL A 115 -6.41 13.28 -8.30
N GLY A 116 -5.38 12.58 -8.76
CA GLY A 116 -5.08 12.41 -10.17
C GLY A 116 -5.23 10.94 -10.60
N TYR A 117 -5.44 10.71 -11.88
CA TYR A 117 -5.62 9.37 -12.44
C TYR A 117 -5.36 9.32 -13.95
N TRP A 118 -5.11 8.12 -14.45
CA TRP A 118 -5.16 7.78 -15.86
C TRP A 118 -5.61 6.32 -16.05
N LEU A 119 -6.11 5.99 -17.24
CA LEU A 119 -6.43 4.63 -17.67
C LEU A 119 -5.69 4.29 -18.97
N ILE A 120 -5.47 3.01 -19.18
CA ILE A 120 -5.13 2.40 -20.46
C ILE A 120 -6.33 2.58 -21.40
N GLU A 121 -6.11 3.04 -22.65
CA GLU A 121 -7.16 3.39 -23.62
C GLU A 121 -8.20 2.27 -23.79
N ALA A 122 -7.75 1.01 -23.87
CA ALA A 122 -8.62 -0.16 -24.03
C ALA A 122 -9.60 -0.39 -22.88
N PHE A 123 -9.41 0.25 -21.73
CA PHE A 123 -10.26 0.13 -20.54
C PHE A 123 -11.15 1.35 -20.28
N GLU A 124 -11.08 2.36 -21.14
CA GLU A 124 -11.96 3.52 -21.08
C GLU A 124 -13.42 3.18 -21.41
N GLY A 125 -14.33 4.06 -21.05
CA GLY A 125 -15.77 3.87 -21.31
C GLY A 125 -16.46 2.78 -20.47
N ARG A 126 -15.72 2.01 -19.65
CA ARG A 126 -16.26 0.93 -18.80
C ARG A 126 -16.71 1.38 -17.41
N GLY A 127 -16.64 2.67 -17.11
CA GLY A 127 -17.01 3.23 -15.81
C GLY A 127 -16.03 2.93 -14.67
N LEU A 128 -14.84 2.37 -14.96
CA LEU A 128 -13.87 1.95 -13.94
C LEU A 128 -13.39 3.11 -13.07
N LEU A 129 -13.06 4.27 -13.67
CA LEU A 129 -12.67 5.47 -12.91
C LEU A 129 -13.80 5.99 -12.03
N THR A 130 -15.04 5.97 -12.51
CA THR A 130 -16.19 6.41 -11.72
C THR A 130 -16.35 5.52 -10.48
N ARG A 131 -16.30 4.19 -10.64
CA ARG A 131 -16.36 3.22 -9.54
C ARG A 131 -15.18 3.39 -8.58
N ALA A 132 -13.96 3.53 -9.11
CA ALA A 132 -12.77 3.73 -8.32
C ALA A 132 -12.85 5.00 -7.46
N MET A 133 -13.28 6.11 -8.05
CA MET A 133 -13.47 7.37 -7.33
C MET A 133 -14.57 7.29 -6.27
N GLN A 134 -15.68 6.56 -6.52
CA GLN A 134 -16.70 6.32 -5.50
C GLN A 134 -16.15 5.55 -4.30
N GLY A 135 -15.33 4.53 -4.53
CA GLY A 135 -14.64 3.81 -3.46
C GLY A 135 -13.69 4.71 -2.67
N LEU A 136 -12.91 5.56 -3.37
CA LEU A 136 -12.02 6.53 -2.73
C LEU A 136 -12.76 7.63 -1.96
N GLN A 137 -13.89 8.13 -2.46
CA GLN A 137 -14.72 9.12 -1.73
C GLN A 137 -15.14 8.56 -0.36
N ARG A 138 -15.60 7.32 -0.30
CA ARG A 138 -15.91 6.66 0.99
C ARG A 138 -14.66 6.58 1.88
N HIS A 139 -13.54 6.15 1.32
CA HIS A 139 -12.28 6.11 2.06
C HIS A 139 -11.89 7.47 2.66
N PHE A 140 -12.03 8.55 1.89
CA PHE A 140 -11.66 9.88 2.34
C PHE A 140 -12.64 10.47 3.35
N PHE A 141 -13.92 10.37 3.09
CA PHE A 141 -14.93 11.03 3.91
C PHE A 141 -15.33 10.21 5.15
N GLU A 142 -15.49 8.90 5.04
CA GLU A 142 -15.79 8.04 6.18
C GLU A 142 -14.53 7.66 6.96
N GLY A 143 -13.50 7.18 6.24
CA GLY A 143 -12.30 6.63 6.84
C GLY A 143 -11.36 7.70 7.39
N ARG A 144 -10.91 8.65 6.56
CA ARG A 144 -9.93 9.66 6.94
C ARG A 144 -10.54 10.95 7.46
N ALA A 145 -11.85 11.06 7.44
CA ALA A 145 -12.59 12.25 7.87
C ALA A 145 -12.11 13.55 7.20
N LEU A 146 -11.72 13.49 5.90
CA LEU A 146 -11.37 14.68 5.14
C LEU A 146 -12.61 15.59 4.96
N GLY A 147 -12.38 16.88 4.89
CA GLY A 147 -13.43 17.86 4.62
C GLY A 147 -13.67 18.08 3.12
N ARG A 148 -12.66 17.82 2.27
CA ARG A 148 -12.69 18.15 0.85
C ARG A 148 -11.82 17.20 0.01
N VAL A 149 -12.30 16.88 -1.19
CA VAL A 149 -11.51 16.20 -2.23
C VAL A 149 -11.58 17.04 -3.51
N ALA A 150 -10.46 17.23 -4.19
CA ALA A 150 -10.36 17.95 -5.44
C ALA A 150 -9.88 17.07 -6.59
N ILE A 151 -10.28 17.44 -7.81
CA ILE A 151 -9.73 16.93 -9.06
C ILE A 151 -9.32 18.15 -9.90
N ALA A 152 -8.07 18.16 -10.36
CA ALA A 152 -7.57 19.17 -11.25
C ALA A 152 -7.50 18.60 -12.67
N VAL A 153 -8.11 19.30 -13.65
CA VAL A 153 -8.30 18.82 -15.02
C VAL A 153 -7.91 19.90 -16.00
N ASP A 154 -7.19 19.55 -17.05
CA ASP A 154 -7.08 20.44 -18.23
C ASP A 154 -8.47 20.61 -18.85
N PRO A 155 -9.00 21.84 -19.02
CA PRO A 155 -10.35 22.06 -19.58
C PRO A 155 -10.59 21.42 -20.94
N ARG A 156 -9.51 21.11 -21.68
CA ARG A 156 -9.58 20.40 -22.96
C ARG A 156 -9.86 18.89 -22.79
N ASN A 157 -9.61 18.33 -21.60
CA ASN A 157 -9.93 16.95 -21.27
C ASN A 157 -11.40 16.83 -20.80
N GLY A 158 -12.31 16.77 -21.77
CA GLY A 158 -13.76 16.71 -21.51
C GLY A 158 -14.19 15.44 -20.79
N GLU A 159 -13.46 14.32 -20.97
CA GLU A 159 -13.77 13.02 -20.33
C GLU A 159 -13.49 13.06 -18.84
N SER A 160 -12.33 13.58 -18.43
CA SER A 160 -12.00 13.76 -17.02
C SER A 160 -12.96 14.73 -16.32
N ALA A 161 -13.31 15.85 -17.00
CA ALA A 161 -14.32 16.79 -16.51
C ALA A 161 -15.72 16.13 -16.38
N ALA A 162 -16.07 15.20 -17.29
CA ALA A 162 -17.33 14.46 -17.21
C ALA A 162 -17.35 13.46 -16.04
N VAL A 163 -16.21 12.83 -15.73
CA VAL A 163 -16.06 11.99 -14.53
C VAL A 163 -16.29 12.82 -13.26
N ALA A 164 -15.63 13.98 -13.15
CA ALA A 164 -15.80 14.87 -11.99
C ALA A 164 -17.28 15.29 -11.81
N ARG A 165 -17.94 15.77 -12.87
CA ARG A 165 -19.36 16.16 -12.80
C ARG A 165 -20.29 15.01 -12.41
N ARG A 166 -20.07 13.81 -12.97
CA ARG A 166 -20.88 12.62 -12.68
C ARG A 166 -20.77 12.19 -11.21
N LEU A 167 -19.64 12.47 -10.59
CA LEU A 167 -19.36 12.15 -9.19
C LEU A 167 -19.75 13.28 -8.21
N GLY A 168 -20.42 14.34 -8.70
CA GLY A 168 -20.90 15.43 -7.86
C GLY A 168 -19.87 16.51 -7.56
N TYR A 169 -18.66 16.47 -8.18
CA TYR A 169 -17.69 17.55 -8.02
C TYR A 169 -18.19 18.81 -8.71
N ARG A 170 -18.07 19.94 -8.02
CA ARG A 170 -18.47 21.25 -8.54
C ARG A 170 -17.26 21.97 -9.13
N PRO A 171 -17.37 22.65 -10.28
CA PRO A 171 -16.30 23.51 -10.77
C PRO A 171 -16.11 24.70 -9.81
N GLU A 172 -14.86 24.98 -9.43
CA GLU A 172 -14.54 26.04 -8.47
C GLU A 172 -13.67 27.13 -9.05
N ALA A 173 -12.67 26.76 -9.84
CA ALA A 173 -11.72 27.72 -10.41
C ALA A 173 -11.08 27.21 -11.69
N VAL A 174 -10.65 28.14 -12.54
CA VAL A 174 -9.77 27.86 -13.67
C VAL A 174 -8.53 28.74 -13.54
N LEU A 175 -7.39 28.10 -13.33
CA LEU A 175 -6.11 28.80 -13.23
C LEU A 175 -5.45 28.88 -14.59
N ARG A 176 -5.00 30.07 -14.96
CA ARG A 176 -4.27 30.29 -16.22
C ARG A 176 -2.79 29.96 -16.04
N HIS A 177 -2.18 29.34 -17.04
CA HIS A 177 -0.76 28.94 -17.04
C HIS A 177 -0.35 28.13 -15.80
N ALA A 178 -1.24 27.25 -15.33
CA ALA A 178 -1.04 26.49 -14.10
C ALA A 178 -0.29 25.16 -14.32
N HIS A 179 -0.21 24.69 -15.57
CA HIS A 179 0.58 23.52 -15.94
C HIS A 179 1.08 23.61 -17.38
N GLN A 180 1.93 22.65 -17.78
CA GLN A 180 2.31 22.48 -19.18
C GLN A 180 1.32 21.58 -19.89
N GLY A 181 0.76 22.05 -20.98
CA GLY A 181 -0.08 21.27 -21.86
C GLY A 181 0.69 20.16 -22.59
N PRO A 182 -0.01 19.29 -23.33
CA PRO A 182 0.59 18.18 -24.07
C PRO A 182 1.67 18.60 -25.08
N ASP A 183 1.58 19.81 -25.60
CA ASP A 183 2.52 20.43 -26.54
C ASP A 183 3.67 21.20 -25.86
N GLY A 184 3.72 21.17 -24.51
CA GLY A 184 4.69 21.93 -23.72
C GLY A 184 4.32 23.39 -23.51
N SER A 185 3.23 23.88 -24.12
CA SER A 185 2.76 25.27 -23.93
C SER A 185 2.11 25.43 -22.53
N PRO A 186 2.13 26.67 -21.98
CA PRO A 186 1.37 26.96 -20.78
C PRO A 186 -0.12 26.70 -20.98
N ALA A 187 -0.74 25.94 -20.10
CA ALA A 187 -2.12 25.53 -20.18
C ALA A 187 -2.93 25.91 -18.93
N GLN A 188 -4.24 25.90 -19.07
CA GLN A 188 -5.18 26.15 -17.98
C GLN A 188 -5.40 24.85 -17.19
N LEU A 189 -5.69 25.00 -15.89
CA LEU A 189 -6.08 23.92 -15.01
C LEU A 189 -7.39 24.27 -14.32
N ALA A 190 -8.43 23.48 -14.54
CA ALA A 190 -9.74 23.63 -13.92
C ALA A 190 -9.81 22.76 -12.67
N PHE A 191 -10.15 23.36 -11.54
CA PHE A 191 -10.34 22.69 -10.26
C PHE A 191 -11.82 22.38 -10.04
N HIS A 192 -12.09 21.14 -9.67
CA HIS A 192 -13.39 20.65 -9.28
C HIS A 192 -13.30 20.13 -7.85
N GLY A 193 -14.14 20.61 -6.96
CA GLY A 193 -14.17 20.22 -5.55
C GLY A 193 -15.42 19.45 -5.18
N LEU A 194 -15.28 18.52 -4.23
CA LEU A 194 -16.36 17.84 -3.55
C LEU A 194 -16.15 18.01 -2.05
N LEU A 195 -17.12 18.62 -1.37
CA LEU A 195 -17.10 18.75 0.07
C LEU A 195 -17.74 17.53 0.73
N ARG A 196 -17.31 17.22 1.95
CA ARG A 196 -17.89 16.16 2.76
C ARG A 196 -19.41 16.29 2.87
N GLU A 197 -19.88 17.50 3.20
CA GLU A 197 -21.32 17.80 3.38
C GLU A 197 -22.14 17.55 2.11
N ASP A 198 -21.60 17.90 0.93
CA ASP A 198 -22.25 17.62 -0.35
C ASP A 198 -22.32 16.11 -0.65
N TRP A 199 -21.25 15.39 -0.30
CA TRP A 199 -21.18 13.94 -0.46
C TRP A 199 -22.16 13.21 0.48
N GLU A 200 -22.21 13.59 1.76
CA GLU A 200 -23.12 13.04 2.75
C GLU A 200 -24.60 13.27 2.36
N ALA A 201 -24.90 14.48 1.86
CA ALA A 201 -26.24 14.81 1.37
C ALA A 201 -26.67 13.96 0.16
N ALA A 202 -25.74 13.67 -0.77
CA ALA A 202 -26.00 12.86 -1.95
C ALA A 202 -26.06 11.35 -1.65
N ALA A 203 -25.32 10.87 -0.65
CA ALA A 203 -25.28 9.45 -0.25
C ALA A 203 -26.52 9.01 0.56
N GLY A 204 -27.44 9.93 0.93
CA GLY A 204 -28.67 9.59 1.65
C GLY A 204 -28.48 9.09 3.08
N GLY A 205 -27.38 9.40 3.72
CA GLY A 205 -27.06 9.07 5.10
C GLY A 205 -26.75 7.59 5.34
N ALA A 206 -25.55 7.33 5.85
CA ALA A 206 -25.15 6.13 6.55
C ALA A 206 -24.85 4.86 5.75
N ALA A 207 -23.63 4.73 5.32
CA ALA A 207 -22.93 3.48 5.62
C ALA A 207 -22.34 3.62 7.03
N GLY A 208 -22.55 2.64 7.91
CA GLY A 208 -21.90 2.61 9.22
C GLY A 208 -20.36 2.65 9.06
N PRO A 209 -19.59 2.92 10.13
CA PRO A 209 -18.14 3.04 10.04
C PRO A 209 -17.56 1.78 9.41
N LEU A 210 -17.19 1.88 8.14
CA LEU A 210 -16.37 0.85 7.49
C LEU A 210 -14.99 0.88 8.17
N PRO A 211 -14.37 -0.29 8.39
CA PRO A 211 -12.98 -0.31 8.82
C PRO A 211 -12.18 0.55 7.84
N LEU A 212 -11.27 1.39 8.38
CA LEU A 212 -10.44 2.28 7.58
C LEU A 212 -9.79 1.48 6.45
N PRO A 213 -10.13 1.73 5.17
CA PRO A 213 -9.47 1.04 4.07
C PRO A 213 -8.00 1.44 4.08
N ARG A 214 -7.11 0.45 4.05
CA ARG A 214 -5.66 0.59 4.18
C ARG A 214 -4.98 -0.14 3.03
N PHE A 215 -3.80 0.29 2.67
CA PHE A 215 -2.95 -0.55 1.85
C PHE A 215 -2.51 -1.75 2.68
N ALA A 216 -3.10 -2.90 2.41
CA ALA A 216 -2.87 -4.13 3.15
C ALA A 216 -2.58 -5.31 2.22
N LEU A 217 -1.72 -6.21 2.70
CA LEU A 217 -1.61 -7.55 2.20
C LEU A 217 -2.73 -8.38 2.84
N ARG A 218 -3.69 -8.81 2.06
CA ARG A 218 -4.74 -9.70 2.54
C ARG A 218 -4.20 -11.13 2.60
N VAL A 219 -4.14 -11.68 3.80
CA VAL A 219 -3.66 -13.05 4.03
C VAL A 219 -4.81 -14.05 3.80
N ASP A 220 -5.98 -13.73 4.34
CA ASP A 220 -7.23 -14.50 4.15
C ASP A 220 -8.45 -13.61 4.48
N GLU A 221 -9.63 -14.22 4.71
CA GLU A 221 -10.88 -13.48 4.97
C GLU A 221 -10.88 -12.72 6.30
N GLU A 222 -10.05 -13.14 7.27
CA GLU A 222 -10.03 -12.60 8.62
C GLU A 222 -8.75 -11.83 8.95
N LEU A 223 -7.67 -12.04 8.18
CA LEU A 223 -6.33 -11.55 8.51
C LEU A 223 -5.77 -10.66 7.40
N GLU A 224 -5.43 -9.44 7.77
CA GLU A 224 -4.78 -8.45 6.92
C GLU A 224 -3.52 -7.91 7.58
N LEU A 225 -2.49 -7.63 6.78
CA LEU A 225 -1.24 -6.99 7.18
C LEU A 225 -1.17 -5.62 6.50
N ALA A 226 -1.49 -4.57 7.24
CA ALA A 226 -1.62 -3.22 6.68
C ALA A 226 -0.36 -2.39 6.93
N LEU A 227 0.03 -1.60 5.93
CA LEU A 227 1.08 -0.59 6.08
C LEU A 227 0.75 0.35 7.24
N LEU A 228 1.72 0.58 8.12
CA LEU A 228 1.55 1.51 9.24
C LEU A 228 1.58 2.95 8.75
N GLU A 229 0.59 3.72 9.18
CA GLU A 229 0.45 5.15 8.94
C GLU A 229 0.48 5.94 10.26
N ARG A 230 0.63 7.26 10.20
CA ARG A 230 0.68 8.12 11.40
C ARG A 230 -0.52 7.94 12.33
N ASP A 231 -1.70 7.74 11.76
CA ASP A 231 -2.95 7.56 12.52
C ASP A 231 -2.96 6.25 13.33
N ASP A 232 -2.08 5.30 13.02
CA ASP A 232 -1.91 4.06 13.78
C ASP A 232 -1.09 4.24 15.05
N ALA A 233 -0.42 5.38 15.23
CA ALA A 233 0.48 5.60 16.36
C ALA A 233 -0.21 5.42 17.71
N ARG A 234 -1.40 6.00 17.87
CA ARG A 234 -2.17 5.92 19.10
C ARG A 234 -2.75 4.53 19.34
N PRO A 235 -3.50 3.92 18.39
CA PRO A 235 -4.02 2.57 18.58
C PRO A 235 -2.92 1.54 18.86
N LEU A 236 -1.77 1.65 18.17
CA LEU A 236 -0.65 0.75 18.37
C LEU A 236 0.00 0.92 19.75
N ALA A 237 0.15 2.16 20.22
CA ALA A 237 0.67 2.44 21.55
C ALA A 237 -0.26 1.92 22.65
N GLU A 238 -1.56 2.12 22.52
CA GLU A 238 -2.58 1.60 23.45
C GLU A 238 -2.56 0.06 23.48
N LEU A 239 -2.42 -0.58 22.33
CA LEU A 239 -2.31 -2.04 22.24
C LEU A 239 -1.03 -2.56 22.94
N VAL A 240 0.10 -1.89 22.74
CA VAL A 240 1.36 -2.24 23.43
C VAL A 240 1.21 -2.05 24.93
N ASP A 241 0.59 -0.97 25.38
CA ASP A 241 0.41 -0.68 26.80
C ASP A 241 -0.45 -1.76 27.50
N ALA A 242 -1.57 -2.13 26.88
CA ALA A 242 -2.43 -3.22 27.37
C ALA A 242 -1.71 -4.59 27.43
N ASN A 243 -0.67 -4.78 26.61
CA ASN A 243 0.09 -6.02 26.52
C ASN A 243 1.51 -5.93 27.09
N ARG A 244 1.86 -4.87 27.79
CA ARG A 244 3.21 -4.57 28.26
C ARG A 244 3.85 -5.69 29.06
N ALA A 245 3.12 -6.29 30.01
CA ALA A 245 3.62 -7.38 30.81
C ALA A 245 3.99 -8.62 29.98
N HIS A 246 3.22 -8.90 28.94
CA HIS A 246 3.42 -9.99 28.00
C HIS A 246 4.60 -9.77 27.04
N LEU A 247 4.82 -8.52 26.60
CA LEU A 247 5.82 -8.14 25.58
C LEU A 247 7.22 -7.90 26.19
N ARG A 248 7.29 -7.33 27.37
CA ARG A 248 8.55 -6.95 28.03
C ARG A 248 9.63 -8.04 28.11
N PRO A 249 9.32 -9.32 28.32
CA PRO A 249 10.35 -10.35 28.33
C PRO A 249 11.13 -10.48 27.02
N TRP A 250 10.51 -10.10 25.91
CA TRP A 250 11.00 -10.35 24.54
C TRP A 250 11.35 -9.08 23.77
N MET A 251 10.69 -7.97 24.08
CA MET A 251 10.72 -6.72 23.30
C MET A 251 11.25 -5.57 24.17
N PRO A 252 12.49 -5.10 23.96
CA PRO A 252 13.08 -4.03 24.78
C PRO A 252 12.30 -2.72 24.69
N TRP A 253 11.74 -2.40 23.52
CA TRP A 253 10.95 -1.18 23.31
C TRP A 253 9.61 -1.18 24.07
N ALA A 254 9.10 -2.32 24.53
CA ALA A 254 7.87 -2.40 25.31
C ALA A 254 8.02 -1.85 26.74
N HIS A 255 9.24 -1.52 27.17
CA HIS A 255 9.48 -0.90 28.48
C HIS A 255 9.03 0.58 28.54
N ASP A 256 9.18 1.30 27.44
CA ASP A 256 8.91 2.74 27.39
C ASP A 256 8.19 3.13 26.09
N THR A 257 6.95 2.62 25.92
CA THR A 257 6.13 2.95 24.78
C THR A 257 5.08 3.99 25.14
N SER A 258 4.96 5.01 24.32
CA SER A 258 3.95 6.07 24.39
C SER A 258 3.43 6.37 22.98
N PRO A 259 2.27 7.03 22.82
CA PRO A 259 1.81 7.45 21.49
C PRO A 259 2.84 8.29 20.72
N ARG A 260 3.60 9.13 21.43
CA ARG A 260 4.68 9.95 20.83
C ARG A 260 5.85 9.07 20.37
N ALA A 261 6.28 8.11 21.18
CA ALA A 261 7.36 7.18 20.81
C ALA A 261 6.94 6.30 19.63
N THR A 262 5.70 5.82 19.62
CA THR A 262 5.15 5.02 18.51
C THR A 262 5.03 5.87 17.24
N LEU A 263 4.60 7.13 17.32
CA LEU A 263 4.62 8.04 16.18
C LEU A 263 6.04 8.23 15.65
N GLY A 264 7.01 8.43 16.54
CA GLY A 264 8.43 8.51 16.16
C GLY A 264 8.93 7.25 15.45
N PHE A 265 8.53 6.06 15.90
CA PHE A 265 8.84 4.80 15.21
C PHE A 265 8.23 4.76 13.81
N ILE A 266 6.98 5.16 13.64
CA ILE A 266 6.32 5.18 12.33
C ILE A 266 7.02 6.17 11.40
N GLU A 267 7.29 7.40 11.85
CA GLU A 267 7.88 8.46 11.03
C GLU A 267 9.36 8.23 10.69
N GLN A 268 10.12 7.64 11.59
CA GLN A 268 11.57 7.50 11.44
C GLN A 268 11.99 6.12 10.92
N ARG A 269 11.11 5.12 10.99
CA ARG A 269 11.42 3.75 10.58
C ARG A 269 10.40 3.16 9.61
N ALA A 270 9.12 3.07 9.98
CA ALA A 270 8.12 2.39 9.15
C ALA A 270 7.93 3.04 7.78
N LEU A 271 7.65 4.34 7.75
CA LEU A 271 7.46 5.08 6.51
C LEU A 271 8.75 5.18 5.66
N PRO A 272 9.95 5.46 6.24
CA PRO A 272 11.20 5.46 5.47
C PRO A 272 11.59 4.11 4.90
N ALA A 273 11.34 3.00 5.60
CA ALA A 273 11.75 1.67 5.16
C ALA A 273 11.16 1.30 3.79
N ILE A 274 9.86 1.52 3.59
CA ILE A 274 9.23 1.22 2.31
C ILE A 274 9.68 2.18 1.21
N ALA A 275 9.92 3.45 1.53
CA ALA A 275 10.41 4.44 0.57
C ALA A 275 11.84 4.12 0.11
N ALA A 276 12.68 3.61 1.00
CA ALA A 276 14.04 3.18 0.70
C ALA A 276 14.12 1.79 0.05
N ALA A 277 13.00 1.05 -0.03
CA ALA A 277 12.97 -0.36 -0.39
C ALA A 277 13.84 -1.26 0.53
N ASP A 278 13.95 -0.88 1.80
CA ASP A 278 14.72 -1.60 2.84
C ASP A 278 13.81 -2.48 3.73
N GLY A 279 12.55 -2.58 3.39
CA GLY A 279 11.55 -3.37 4.10
C GLY A 279 10.26 -2.63 4.34
N PHE A 280 9.48 -3.12 5.29
CA PHE A 280 8.19 -2.53 5.69
C PHE A 280 7.80 -2.95 7.09
N GLU A 281 7.01 -2.12 7.75
CA GLU A 281 6.39 -2.38 9.05
C GLU A 281 4.87 -2.35 8.89
N LEU A 282 4.19 -3.35 9.42
CA LEU A 282 2.77 -3.63 9.20
C LEU A 282 2.05 -3.79 10.53
N GLY A 283 0.84 -3.26 10.61
CA GLY A 283 -0.12 -3.67 11.62
C GLY A 283 -0.75 -5.01 11.25
N VAL A 284 -0.90 -5.90 12.22
CA VAL A 284 -1.63 -7.17 12.08
C VAL A 284 -3.09 -6.93 12.46
N TRP A 285 -3.98 -7.04 11.49
CA TRP A 285 -5.41 -6.81 11.66
C TRP A 285 -6.17 -8.14 11.55
N TRP A 286 -6.83 -8.52 12.62
CA TRP A 286 -7.65 -9.73 12.68
C TRP A 286 -9.11 -9.37 12.92
N ARG A 287 -9.98 -9.73 11.97
CA ARG A 287 -11.41 -9.40 11.99
C ARG A 287 -11.65 -7.90 12.21
N GLY A 288 -10.88 -7.07 11.51
CA GLY A 288 -10.94 -5.61 11.60
C GLY A 288 -10.35 -4.99 12.87
N ARG A 289 -9.78 -5.78 13.79
CA ARG A 289 -9.13 -5.31 15.02
C ARG A 289 -7.60 -5.38 14.88
N LEU A 290 -6.89 -4.31 15.24
CA LEU A 290 -5.45 -4.32 15.39
C LEU A 290 -5.06 -5.23 16.56
N VAL A 291 -4.24 -6.25 16.31
CA VAL A 291 -3.85 -7.27 17.30
C VAL A 291 -2.34 -7.45 17.45
N GLY A 292 -1.54 -6.70 16.71
CA GLY A 292 -0.10 -6.78 16.79
C GLY A 292 0.57 -6.05 15.63
N ALA A 293 1.86 -6.29 15.47
CA ALA A 293 2.61 -5.80 14.32
C ALA A 293 3.62 -6.84 13.83
N CYS A 294 3.99 -6.71 12.56
CA CYS A 294 5.03 -7.53 11.94
C CYS A 294 5.75 -6.71 10.87
N GLY A 295 6.89 -7.19 10.42
CA GLY A 295 7.64 -6.51 9.38
C GLY A 295 8.69 -7.38 8.73
N MET A 296 9.24 -6.86 7.66
CA MET A 296 10.41 -7.40 6.97
C MET A 296 11.46 -6.30 6.83
N HIS A 297 12.70 -6.63 7.12
CA HIS A 297 13.82 -5.70 7.08
C HIS A 297 14.95 -6.21 6.19
N SER A 298 15.81 -5.30 5.74
CA SER A 298 17.05 -5.62 5.03
C SER A 298 16.84 -6.36 3.70
N VAL A 299 15.93 -5.84 2.86
CA VAL A 299 15.63 -6.41 1.54
C VAL A 299 16.68 -6.05 0.49
N GLY A 300 17.53 -5.06 0.76
CA GLY A 300 18.50 -4.52 -0.20
C GLY A 300 19.81 -5.29 -0.32
N GLY A 301 20.47 -5.15 -1.48
CA GLY A 301 21.83 -5.63 -1.79
C GLY A 301 21.93 -7.13 -2.17
N PRO A 302 22.93 -7.51 -2.98
CA PRO A 302 23.24 -8.91 -3.26
C PRO A 302 24.12 -9.54 -2.14
N PRO A 303 23.82 -10.77 -1.64
CA PRO A 303 22.58 -11.50 -1.86
C PRO A 303 21.41 -10.84 -1.12
N LYS A 304 20.23 -10.78 -1.76
CA LYS A 304 19.04 -10.19 -1.15
C LYS A 304 18.54 -11.05 0.01
N ARG A 305 18.44 -10.44 1.19
CA ARG A 305 18.00 -11.11 2.41
C ARG A 305 16.86 -10.35 3.06
N GLY A 306 15.84 -11.08 3.52
CA GLY A 306 14.77 -10.53 4.34
C GLY A 306 14.87 -11.08 5.77
N SER A 307 14.69 -10.24 6.76
CA SER A 307 14.58 -10.65 8.16
C SER A 307 13.17 -10.35 8.66
N LEU A 308 12.45 -11.36 9.14
CA LEU A 308 11.08 -11.22 9.63
C LEU A 308 11.05 -10.97 11.13
N GLY A 309 10.18 -10.05 11.55
CA GLY A 309 9.88 -9.77 12.94
C GLY A 309 8.37 -9.65 13.17
N TYR A 310 7.90 -9.96 14.40
CA TYR A 310 6.50 -9.87 14.76
C TYR A 310 6.28 -9.86 16.27
N TRP A 311 5.12 -9.37 16.65
CA TRP A 311 4.54 -9.56 17.98
C TRP A 311 3.00 -9.54 17.89
N LEU A 312 2.33 -10.18 18.87
CA LEU A 312 0.88 -10.18 19.01
C LEU A 312 0.46 -9.83 20.44
N ALA A 313 -0.74 -9.29 20.58
CA ALA A 313 -1.46 -9.20 21.83
C ALA A 313 -1.70 -10.59 22.42
N ALA A 314 -1.73 -10.69 23.73
CA ALA A 314 -1.86 -11.97 24.45
C ALA A 314 -3.17 -12.71 24.10
N ASP A 315 -4.27 -11.94 23.96
CA ASP A 315 -5.61 -12.46 23.64
C ASP A 315 -5.76 -12.92 22.17
N ALA A 316 -4.85 -12.51 21.31
CA ALA A 316 -4.82 -12.92 19.90
C ALA A 316 -3.93 -14.12 19.61
N GLN A 317 -3.26 -14.67 20.65
CA GLN A 317 -2.42 -15.87 20.49
C GLN A 317 -3.26 -17.15 20.37
N GLY A 318 -2.65 -18.21 19.85
CA GLY A 318 -3.31 -19.52 19.71
C GLY A 318 -4.17 -19.69 18.46
N HIS A 319 -4.40 -18.63 17.68
CA HIS A 319 -5.23 -18.66 16.46
C HIS A 319 -4.43 -18.82 15.15
N GLY A 320 -3.15 -19.17 15.23
CA GLY A 320 -2.29 -19.36 14.06
C GLY A 320 -1.95 -18.07 13.27
N LEU A 321 -2.34 -16.88 13.77
CA LEU A 321 -2.21 -15.61 13.06
C LEU A 321 -0.78 -15.32 12.62
N VAL A 322 0.22 -15.51 13.53
CA VAL A 322 1.63 -15.28 13.19
C VAL A 322 2.10 -16.23 12.10
N THR A 323 1.73 -17.50 12.18
CA THR A 323 2.15 -18.50 11.17
C THR A 323 1.61 -18.13 9.79
N ARG A 324 0.32 -17.72 9.70
CA ARG A 324 -0.29 -17.26 8.44
C ARG A 324 0.37 -15.97 7.94
N ALA A 325 0.57 -14.99 8.83
CA ALA A 325 1.21 -13.72 8.50
C ALA A 325 2.64 -13.92 7.98
N MET A 326 3.46 -14.70 8.70
CA MET A 326 4.85 -14.96 8.30
C MET A 326 4.95 -15.77 7.01
N ARG A 327 4.02 -16.68 6.75
CA ARG A 327 3.92 -17.39 5.47
C ARG A 327 3.71 -16.40 4.33
N ALA A 328 2.74 -15.50 4.46
CA ALA A 328 2.46 -14.48 3.45
C ALA A 328 3.64 -13.53 3.21
N LEU A 329 4.32 -13.09 4.28
CA LEU A 329 5.51 -12.24 4.14
C LEU A 329 6.70 -12.99 3.54
N THR A 330 6.87 -14.26 3.84
CA THR A 330 7.90 -15.11 3.21
C THR A 330 7.65 -15.25 1.71
N ALA A 331 6.40 -15.51 1.33
CA ALA A 331 6.01 -15.55 -0.08
C ALA A 331 6.27 -14.23 -0.79
N LYS A 332 5.87 -13.08 -0.18
CA LYS A 332 6.17 -11.73 -0.71
C LYS A 332 7.67 -11.48 -0.84
N ALA A 333 8.46 -11.88 0.15
CA ALA A 333 9.93 -11.74 0.11
C ALA A 333 10.54 -12.44 -1.11
N PHE A 334 10.11 -13.66 -1.37
CA PHE A 334 10.62 -14.44 -2.51
C PHE A 334 10.05 -14.00 -3.85
N ALA A 335 8.74 -13.76 -3.95
CA ALA A 335 8.07 -13.45 -5.20
C ALA A 335 8.32 -12.01 -5.67
N ASP A 336 8.08 -11.02 -4.79
CA ASP A 336 8.08 -9.61 -5.19
C ASP A 336 9.46 -8.95 -4.98
N HIS A 337 10.12 -9.23 -3.85
CA HIS A 337 11.40 -8.60 -3.53
C HIS A 337 12.62 -9.37 -4.04
N GLY A 338 12.41 -10.58 -4.51
CA GLY A 338 13.48 -11.39 -5.07
C GLY A 338 14.54 -11.79 -4.04
N CYS A 339 14.15 -11.94 -2.76
CA CYS A 339 15.07 -12.42 -1.73
C CYS A 339 15.59 -13.83 -2.06
N ASP A 340 16.86 -14.09 -1.76
CA ASP A 340 17.46 -15.41 -1.88
C ASP A 340 17.30 -16.20 -0.58
N ARG A 341 17.12 -15.47 0.53
CA ARG A 341 17.05 -15.99 1.87
C ARG A 341 16.14 -15.13 2.75
N VAL A 342 15.37 -15.78 3.62
CA VAL A 342 14.59 -15.15 4.68
C VAL A 342 15.05 -15.69 6.03
N ASP A 343 15.34 -14.77 6.97
CA ASP A 343 15.79 -15.08 8.32
C ASP A 343 14.68 -14.83 9.34
N LEU A 344 14.63 -15.65 10.37
CA LEU A 344 13.86 -15.43 11.59
C LEU A 344 14.75 -15.67 12.80
N ARG A 345 14.76 -14.72 13.75
CA ARG A 345 15.51 -14.85 14.99
C ARG A 345 14.59 -14.78 16.18
N ALA A 346 14.86 -15.59 17.19
CA ALA A 346 14.11 -15.63 18.43
C ALA A 346 15.05 -15.83 19.62
N ASP A 347 14.71 -15.26 20.76
CA ASP A 347 15.34 -15.67 22.02
C ASP A 347 15.23 -17.19 22.18
N VAL A 348 16.31 -17.85 22.58
CA VAL A 348 16.35 -19.30 22.78
C VAL A 348 15.24 -19.78 23.75
N ALA A 349 14.90 -18.97 24.74
CA ALA A 349 13.85 -19.23 25.71
C ALA A 349 12.43 -19.04 25.14
N ASN A 350 12.27 -18.35 24.00
CA ASN A 350 10.97 -18.08 23.38
C ASN A 350 10.54 -19.27 22.50
N ALA A 351 10.15 -20.37 23.14
CA ALA A 351 9.72 -21.60 22.46
C ALA A 351 8.56 -21.37 21.47
N ARG A 352 7.64 -20.43 21.76
CA ARG A 352 6.51 -20.11 20.86
C ARG A 352 6.98 -19.51 19.55
N SER A 353 7.92 -18.56 19.60
CA SER A 353 8.48 -17.92 18.40
C SER A 353 9.31 -18.93 17.59
N ARG A 354 10.10 -19.78 18.24
CA ARG A 354 10.87 -20.83 17.59
C ARG A 354 9.97 -21.83 16.84
N ALA A 355 8.88 -22.26 17.49
CA ALA A 355 7.89 -23.15 16.88
C ALA A 355 7.18 -22.54 15.64
N VAL A 356 7.10 -21.20 15.50
CA VAL A 356 6.62 -20.56 14.26
C VAL A 356 7.59 -20.81 13.12
N ALA A 357 8.89 -20.59 13.33
CA ALA A 357 9.92 -20.83 12.32
C ALA A 357 9.91 -22.30 11.86
N GLU A 358 9.84 -23.24 12.81
CA GLU A 358 9.81 -24.68 12.56
C GLU A 358 8.58 -25.10 11.73
N ARG A 359 7.38 -24.61 12.09
CA ARG A 359 6.15 -24.89 11.33
C ARG A 359 6.17 -24.33 9.90
N LEU A 360 6.91 -23.27 9.65
CA LEU A 360 7.07 -22.66 8.33
C LEU A 360 8.19 -23.33 7.51
N GLY A 361 8.88 -24.33 8.06
CA GLY A 361 9.97 -25.03 7.36
C GLY A 361 11.30 -24.32 7.40
N PHE A 362 11.46 -23.28 8.23
CA PHE A 362 12.77 -22.67 8.43
C PHE A 362 13.71 -23.64 9.12
N ARG A 363 14.92 -23.73 8.61
CA ARG A 363 15.99 -24.56 9.23
C ARG A 363 16.62 -23.80 10.37
N PHE A 364 16.81 -24.50 11.49
CA PHE A 364 17.66 -24.02 12.58
C PHE A 364 19.13 -24.06 12.14
N GLU A 365 19.81 -22.94 12.20
CA GLU A 365 21.23 -22.84 11.79
C GLU A 365 22.20 -22.70 12.96
N GLY A 366 21.69 -22.30 14.13
CA GLY A 366 22.54 -22.19 15.31
C GLY A 366 22.06 -21.19 16.33
N VAL A 367 22.87 -20.97 17.34
CA VAL A 367 22.65 -19.98 18.39
C VAL A 367 23.75 -18.93 18.34
N LEU A 368 23.37 -17.66 18.35
CA LEU A 368 24.27 -16.53 18.54
C LEU A 368 24.29 -16.16 20.02
N PRO A 369 25.39 -16.41 20.74
CA PRO A 369 25.47 -16.11 22.17
C PRO A 369 25.40 -14.60 22.42
N ARG A 370 24.58 -14.19 23.41
CA ARG A 370 24.46 -12.79 23.86
C ARG A 370 24.25 -11.78 22.74
N ALA A 371 23.47 -12.17 21.72
CA ALA A 371 23.34 -11.40 20.48
C ALA A 371 22.25 -10.33 20.54
N PHE A 372 21.37 -10.36 21.54
CA PHE A 372 20.26 -9.43 21.61
C PHE A 372 20.06 -8.90 23.04
N TRP A 373 19.88 -7.57 23.15
CA TRP A 373 19.53 -6.92 24.40
C TRP A 373 17.99 -6.91 24.55
N ASN A 374 17.44 -7.64 25.52
CA ASN A 374 16.00 -7.73 25.71
C ASN A 374 15.39 -6.64 26.62
N GLY A 375 16.19 -5.64 27.01
CA GLY A 375 15.81 -4.58 27.96
C GLY A 375 16.33 -4.82 29.38
N ARG A 376 16.88 -6.04 29.70
CA ARG A 376 17.42 -6.42 31.01
C ARG A 376 18.78 -7.08 30.93
N ALA A 377 18.98 -7.92 29.93
CA ALA A 377 20.20 -8.68 29.75
C ALA A 377 20.44 -8.96 28.25
N TYR A 378 21.70 -9.25 27.91
CA TYR A 378 22.01 -9.84 26.62
C TYR A 378 21.61 -11.32 26.64
N VAL A 379 20.74 -11.70 25.69
CA VAL A 379 20.21 -13.07 25.56
C VAL A 379 20.75 -13.73 24.29
N ASP A 380 20.74 -15.06 24.30
CA ASP A 380 21.11 -15.86 23.15
C ASP A 380 19.98 -15.90 22.14
N GLN A 381 20.31 -15.77 20.85
CA GLN A 381 19.33 -15.87 19.76
C GLN A 381 19.49 -17.14 18.96
N ALA A 382 18.42 -17.92 18.88
CA ALA A 382 18.26 -18.98 17.90
C ALA A 382 18.04 -18.35 16.51
N VAL A 383 18.82 -18.78 15.53
CA VAL A 383 18.74 -18.31 14.14
C VAL A 383 18.12 -19.40 13.30
N TYR A 384 17.11 -19.00 12.55
CA TYR A 384 16.40 -19.84 11.59
C TYR A 384 16.44 -19.17 10.22
N ALA A 385 16.59 -19.96 9.16
CA ALA A 385 16.57 -19.46 7.80
C ALA A 385 15.80 -20.36 6.86
N LEU A 386 15.27 -19.76 5.80
CA LEU A 386 14.67 -20.44 4.68
C LEU A 386 15.24 -19.85 3.38
N LEU A 387 15.74 -20.73 2.51
CA LEU A 387 16.23 -20.34 1.21
C LEU A 387 15.11 -20.40 0.18
N ARG A 388 15.18 -19.54 -0.85
CA ARG A 388 14.21 -19.55 -1.95
C ARG A 388 14.06 -20.94 -2.57
N ALA A 389 15.16 -21.67 -2.77
CA ALA A 389 15.15 -23.00 -3.34
C ALA A 389 14.45 -24.06 -2.48
N GLU A 390 14.25 -23.78 -1.18
CA GLU A 390 13.59 -24.65 -0.22
C GLU A 390 12.11 -24.28 -0.03
N TRP A 391 11.68 -23.10 -0.56
CA TRP A 391 10.32 -22.65 -0.45
C TRP A 391 9.39 -23.40 -1.41
N GLY A 392 8.54 -24.26 -0.87
CA GLY A 392 7.60 -25.10 -1.65
C GLY A 392 6.42 -24.32 -2.27
N GLY A 393 6.40 -22.98 -2.19
CA GLY A 393 5.28 -22.17 -2.68
C GLY A 393 4.00 -22.37 -1.87
N ASP A 394 2.88 -21.85 -2.38
CA ASP A 394 1.55 -21.95 -1.75
C ASP A 394 0.91 -23.34 -1.83
N ALA A 395 1.62 -24.37 -2.23
CA ALA A 395 1.11 -25.75 -2.32
C ALA A 395 0.66 -26.37 -0.98
N ALA A 396 0.93 -25.70 0.15
CA ALA A 396 0.54 -26.16 1.49
C ALA A 396 -0.64 -25.36 2.11
N ALA A 397 -1.32 -24.53 1.35
CA ALA A 397 -2.48 -23.75 1.84
C ALA A 397 -3.82 -24.52 1.75
N GLY A 398 -3.80 -25.78 1.33
CA GLY A 398 -4.99 -26.61 1.10
C GLY A 398 -4.99 -27.98 1.79
N ALA A 399 -4.28 -28.18 2.90
CA ALA A 399 -4.33 -29.41 3.68
C ALA A 399 -4.78 -29.17 5.12
#